data_e0badc41069e0f62ba490891166718f7
#
_entry.id   e0badc41069e0f62ba490891166718f7
#
_cell.length_a   1.000
_cell.length_b   1.000
_cell.length_c   1.000
_cell.angle_alpha   90.00
_cell.angle_beta   90.00
_cell.angle_gamma   90.00
#
_symmetry.space_group_name_H-M   'P 1'
#
loop_
_entity.id
_entity.type
_entity.pdbx_description
1 polymer ?
#
loop_
_entity_poly.entity_id
_entity_poly.type
_entity_poly.pdbx_seq_one_letter_code
_entity_poly.pdbx_strand_id
1 'polypeptide(L)'
;MSAVNKTYGKSIFRTIKSSLSRFLAILAIVALGVGFLAGLLSSPGDMRVSADHYYDESRMYDARVLSTLGLTEDDLEAVKAVDGVEAVMPVYDTDLVLVSEGEDASSYTTRMHSLPQDTSAESENYLNQLTLVEGRMPEKSGEIVVVLTKSFTGGESWIGQTLRQDPDGEAVDGLPEEFTVVGTVKSAMYLSMENESTTAGSGSLGLLAYTVPESFTLDYYTGFYLAVADTVELDSFSQAYDDVVAAVTGALEPLGEERSQIRYEQLIDDAQSELDDARAEYEAEKADAEAELADAKQKLEDGEAELADSQQQLNDAKAEIDSGWAELNQQKASFNSQTASAQAQIDSGYAQVQSGQTQLDSGLAQLNTAQQQLDQGYSQLSQTEQTLNDTKAQLDASKAQLDATKSQLDGLTQGKEALFQAAA
;
A
#
# COMPACT_ATOMS: atom_id res chain seq x y z
N MET A 1 72.65 -43.24 15.82
CA MET A 1 71.95 -42.11 15.09
C MET A 1 71.89 -40.79 15.84
N SER A 2 72.17 -40.72 17.17
CA SER A 2 72.01 -39.46 17.98
C SER A 2 73.13 -38.41 17.83
N ALA A 3 74.38 -38.77 17.48
CA ALA A 3 75.50 -37.84 17.43
C ALA A 3 75.53 -36.98 16.13
N VAL A 4 75.09 -37.51 15.01
CA VAL A 4 75.01 -36.83 13.71
C VAL A 4 74.04 -35.69 13.77
N ASN A 5 72.91 -35.84 14.46
CA ASN A 5 71.88 -34.79 14.62
C ASN A 5 72.37 -33.60 15.44
N LYS A 6 73.22 -33.75 16.45
CA LYS A 6 73.75 -32.62 17.26
C LYS A 6 74.75 -31.79 16.48
N THR A 7 75.61 -32.42 15.66
CA THR A 7 76.60 -31.69 14.86
C THR A 7 75.96 -30.94 13.72
N TYR A 8 74.94 -31.52 13.10
CA TYR A 8 74.17 -30.92 12.05
C TYR A 8 73.39 -29.67 12.58
N GLY A 9 72.73 -29.83 13.72
CA GLY A 9 72.08 -28.75 14.42
C GLY A 9 73.00 -27.60 14.79
N LYS A 10 74.20 -27.88 15.28
CA LYS A 10 75.25 -26.84 15.57
C LYS A 10 75.71 -26.14 14.30
N SER A 11 75.86 -26.80 13.17
CA SER A 11 76.26 -26.24 11.90
C SER A 11 75.19 -25.28 11.39
N ILE A 12 73.90 -25.70 11.38
CA ILE A 12 72.79 -24.88 11.00
C ILE A 12 72.66 -23.58 11.84
N PHE A 13 72.83 -23.76 13.20
CA PHE A 13 72.76 -22.63 14.10
C PHE A 13 73.90 -21.60 13.88
N ARG A 14 75.15 -22.12 13.56
CA ARG A 14 76.28 -21.23 13.24
C ARG A 14 76.11 -20.53 11.91
N THR A 15 75.53 -21.19 10.92
CA THR A 15 75.21 -20.54 9.60
C THR A 15 74.14 -19.49 9.75
N ILE A 16 73.09 -19.74 10.52
CA ILE A 16 72.06 -18.74 10.84
C ILE A 16 72.68 -17.51 11.54
N LYS A 17 73.54 -17.77 12.55
CA LYS A 17 74.17 -16.67 13.31
C LYS A 17 75.13 -15.86 12.46
N SER A 18 75.80 -16.43 11.46
CA SER A 18 76.77 -15.71 10.58
C SER A 18 76.04 -14.88 9.48
N SER A 19 74.80 -15.20 9.18
CA SER A 19 73.97 -14.48 8.18
C SER A 19 72.63 -14.05 8.74
N LEU A 20 72.61 -13.60 10.01
CA LEU A 20 71.41 -13.34 10.78
C LEU A 20 70.44 -12.40 10.08
N SER A 21 70.94 -11.32 9.47
CA SER A 21 70.07 -10.33 8.79
C SER A 21 69.33 -10.94 7.59
N ARG A 22 70.06 -11.80 6.80
CA ARG A 22 69.44 -12.51 5.68
C ARG A 22 68.44 -13.57 6.15
N PHE A 23 68.78 -14.28 7.21
CA PHE A 23 67.88 -15.26 7.81
C PHE A 23 66.61 -14.57 8.34
N LEU A 24 66.77 -13.47 9.09
CA LEU A 24 65.62 -12.69 9.61
C LEU A 24 64.77 -12.09 8.49
N ALA A 25 65.38 -11.62 7.41
CA ALA A 25 64.63 -11.09 6.25
C ALA A 25 63.78 -12.19 5.58
N ILE A 26 64.36 -13.37 5.35
CA ILE A 26 63.63 -14.50 4.78
C ILE A 26 62.57 -14.99 5.75
N LEU A 27 62.88 -15.12 7.04
CA LEU A 27 61.91 -15.48 8.06
C LEU A 27 60.76 -14.51 8.12
N ALA A 28 61.04 -13.20 8.10
CA ALA A 28 59.96 -12.18 8.11
C ALA A 28 59.09 -12.24 6.87
N ILE A 29 59.66 -12.45 5.67
CA ILE A 29 58.89 -12.56 4.44
C ILE A 29 57.98 -13.83 4.48
N VAL A 30 58.55 -14.97 4.91
CA VAL A 30 57.79 -16.22 5.04
C VAL A 30 56.70 -16.09 6.12
N ALA A 31 57.07 -15.52 7.29
CA ALA A 31 56.14 -15.31 8.39
C ALA A 31 54.97 -14.38 8.00
N LEU A 32 55.28 -13.28 7.29
CA LEU A 32 54.29 -12.37 6.76
C LEU A 32 53.38 -13.05 5.71
N GLY A 33 54.01 -13.78 4.78
CA GLY A 33 53.23 -14.50 3.74
C GLY A 33 52.32 -15.57 4.32
N VAL A 34 52.84 -16.39 5.22
CA VAL A 34 52.02 -17.43 5.90
C VAL A 34 51.00 -16.82 6.84
N GLY A 35 51.36 -15.80 7.62
CA GLY A 35 50.45 -15.11 8.53
C GLY A 35 49.33 -14.40 7.79
N PHE A 36 49.67 -13.72 6.69
CA PHE A 36 48.66 -13.09 5.83
C PHE A 36 47.73 -14.14 5.21
N LEU A 37 48.27 -15.20 4.64
CA LEU A 37 47.47 -16.27 4.05
C LEU A 37 46.59 -16.97 5.10
N ALA A 38 47.13 -17.28 6.26
CA ALA A 38 46.39 -17.90 7.35
C ALA A 38 45.24 -16.96 7.84
N GLY A 39 45.55 -15.65 8.05
CA GLY A 39 44.55 -14.65 8.42
C GLY A 39 43.45 -14.49 7.37
N LEU A 40 43.83 -14.49 6.07
CA LEU A 40 42.87 -14.40 4.98
C LEU A 40 41.97 -15.63 4.91
N LEU A 41 42.50 -16.83 5.17
CA LEU A 41 41.75 -18.09 5.16
C LEU A 41 40.85 -18.27 6.39
N SER A 42 41.26 -17.74 7.58
CA SER A 42 40.44 -17.81 8.80
C SER A 42 39.32 -16.74 8.81
N SER A 43 39.55 -15.58 8.18
CA SER A 43 38.62 -14.44 8.21
C SER A 43 37.18 -14.78 7.80
N PRO A 44 36.91 -15.57 6.73
CA PRO A 44 35.53 -15.91 6.39
C PRO A 44 34.83 -16.76 7.45
N GLY A 45 35.55 -17.67 8.10
CA GLY A 45 35.03 -18.50 9.21
C GLY A 45 34.66 -17.63 10.42
N ASP A 46 35.61 -16.78 10.84
CA ASP A 46 35.39 -15.88 11.98
C ASP A 46 34.22 -14.89 11.72
N MET A 47 34.09 -14.42 10.49
CA MET A 47 32.97 -13.53 10.08
C MET A 47 31.65 -14.28 10.16
N ARG A 48 31.57 -15.56 9.71
CA ARG A 48 30.34 -16.35 9.79
C ARG A 48 29.91 -16.56 11.24
N VAL A 49 30.83 -17.02 12.10
CA VAL A 49 30.54 -17.20 13.53
C VAL A 49 30.05 -15.89 14.18
N SER A 50 30.67 -14.77 13.83
CA SER A 50 30.24 -13.47 14.36
C SER A 50 28.89 -13.04 13.84
N ALA A 51 28.57 -13.34 12.58
CA ALA A 51 27.27 -13.03 11.99
C ALA A 51 26.18 -13.94 12.58
N ASP A 52 26.46 -15.23 12.72
CA ASP A 52 25.59 -16.21 13.33
C ASP A 52 25.16 -15.78 14.74
N HIS A 53 26.13 -15.50 15.60
CA HIS A 53 25.85 -14.97 16.94
C HIS A 53 25.03 -13.67 16.94
N TYR A 54 25.28 -12.78 15.98
CA TYR A 54 24.51 -11.54 15.85
C TYR A 54 23.08 -11.80 15.38
N TYR A 55 22.86 -12.80 14.53
CA TYR A 55 21.52 -13.22 14.11
C TYR A 55 20.74 -13.81 15.28
N ASP A 56 21.36 -14.69 16.08
CA ASP A 56 20.76 -15.26 17.28
C ASP A 56 20.40 -14.17 18.31
N GLU A 57 21.35 -13.28 18.63
CA GLU A 57 21.11 -12.16 19.58
C GLU A 57 19.99 -11.25 19.13
N SER A 58 19.82 -11.06 17.81
CA SER A 58 18.78 -10.22 17.24
C SER A 58 17.48 -10.96 16.95
N ARG A 59 17.44 -12.27 17.24
CA ARG A 59 16.31 -13.15 16.86
C ARG A 59 15.92 -12.93 15.40
N MET A 60 16.90 -13.00 14.51
CA MET A 60 16.66 -12.82 13.09
C MET A 60 15.74 -13.92 12.56
N TYR A 61 14.82 -13.55 11.68
CA TYR A 61 13.91 -14.50 11.09
C TYR A 61 14.64 -15.56 10.24
N ASP A 62 14.15 -16.81 10.27
CA ASP A 62 14.67 -17.90 9.43
C ASP A 62 14.00 -17.96 8.06
N ALA A 63 12.72 -17.57 8.02
CA ALA A 63 11.94 -17.54 6.78
C ALA A 63 10.95 -16.36 6.77
N ARG A 64 10.50 -15.99 5.59
CA ARG A 64 9.43 -15.01 5.46
C ARG A 64 8.38 -15.46 4.45
N VAL A 65 7.13 -15.15 4.75
CA VAL A 65 5.98 -15.29 3.85
C VAL A 65 5.61 -13.93 3.32
N LEU A 66 5.49 -13.81 2.03
CA LEU A 66 5.07 -12.59 1.35
C LEU A 66 3.86 -12.88 0.48
N SER A 67 2.93 -11.94 0.40
CA SER A 67 1.78 -12.02 -0.49
C SER A 67 1.60 -10.70 -1.23
N THR A 68 1.35 -10.77 -2.52
CA THR A 68 0.96 -9.62 -3.33
C THR A 68 -0.52 -9.27 -3.19
N LEU A 69 -1.30 -10.17 -2.59
CA LEU A 69 -2.74 -9.98 -2.31
C LEU A 69 -3.02 -9.55 -0.87
N GLY A 70 -1.96 -9.37 -0.08
CA GLY A 70 -2.06 -9.19 1.36
C GLY A 70 -2.29 -10.51 2.10
N LEU A 71 -2.00 -10.52 3.39
CA LEU A 71 -2.17 -11.65 4.30
C LEU A 71 -3.17 -11.25 5.38
N THR A 72 -4.04 -12.18 5.75
CA THR A 72 -5.10 -11.97 6.74
C THR A 72 -4.72 -12.55 8.08
N GLU A 73 -5.56 -12.30 9.10
CA GLU A 73 -5.44 -12.96 10.41
C GLU A 73 -5.60 -14.48 10.31
N ASP A 74 -6.49 -14.95 9.42
CA ASP A 74 -6.66 -16.38 9.17
C ASP A 74 -5.40 -17.02 8.56
N ASP A 75 -4.65 -16.27 7.72
CA ASP A 75 -3.38 -16.70 7.18
C ASP A 75 -2.31 -16.78 8.28
N LEU A 76 -2.31 -15.81 9.20
CA LEU A 76 -1.43 -15.81 10.37
C LEU A 76 -1.64 -17.05 11.24
N GLU A 77 -2.90 -17.37 11.57
CA GLU A 77 -3.23 -18.55 12.35
C GLU A 77 -2.90 -19.86 11.61
N ALA A 78 -3.11 -19.89 10.30
CA ALA A 78 -2.75 -21.04 9.48
C ALA A 78 -1.23 -21.29 9.44
N VAL A 79 -0.43 -20.24 9.33
CA VAL A 79 1.05 -20.32 9.35
C VAL A 79 1.55 -20.73 10.72
N LYS A 80 1.00 -20.19 11.81
CA LYS A 80 1.34 -20.59 13.20
C LYS A 80 1.06 -22.07 13.48
N ALA A 81 0.07 -22.64 12.79
CA ALA A 81 -0.31 -24.05 12.99
C ALA A 81 0.61 -25.04 12.26
N VAL A 82 1.54 -24.58 11.43
CA VAL A 82 2.49 -25.43 10.71
C VAL A 82 3.53 -25.99 11.69
N ASP A 83 3.71 -27.30 11.65
CA ASP A 83 4.69 -27.98 12.50
C ASP A 83 6.12 -27.49 12.21
N GLY A 84 6.86 -27.14 13.25
CA GLY A 84 8.19 -26.56 13.15
C GLY A 84 8.23 -25.03 13.08
N VAL A 85 7.11 -24.33 13.01
CA VAL A 85 7.05 -22.89 13.21
C VAL A 85 7.04 -22.58 14.70
N GLU A 86 8.05 -21.84 15.19
CA GLU A 86 8.18 -21.46 16.59
C GLU A 86 7.46 -20.13 16.87
N ALA A 87 7.69 -19.12 16.03
CA ALA A 87 7.08 -17.80 16.17
C ALA A 87 6.78 -17.19 14.81
N VAL A 88 5.74 -16.35 14.76
CA VAL A 88 5.37 -15.60 13.57
C VAL A 88 5.15 -14.14 13.95
N MET A 89 5.88 -13.24 13.30
CA MET A 89 5.72 -11.80 13.43
C MET A 89 5.04 -11.25 12.18
N PRO A 90 3.76 -10.85 12.26
CA PRO A 90 3.11 -10.15 11.16
C PRO A 90 3.69 -8.74 11.02
N VAL A 91 3.85 -8.29 9.78
CA VAL A 91 4.46 -6.99 9.49
C VAL A 91 3.74 -6.25 8.37
N TYR A 92 3.86 -4.94 8.45
CA TYR A 92 3.53 -4.02 7.35
C TYR A 92 4.84 -3.44 6.82
N ASP A 93 5.14 -3.76 5.57
CA ASP A 93 6.30 -3.23 4.86
C ASP A 93 5.81 -2.47 3.64
N THR A 94 6.27 -1.23 3.46
CA THR A 94 5.95 -0.45 2.26
C THR A 94 7.11 0.43 1.86
N ASP A 95 7.23 0.66 0.56
CA ASP A 95 8.23 1.56 0.00
C ASP A 95 7.56 2.87 -0.40
N LEU A 96 8.11 3.99 0.09
CA LEU A 96 7.59 5.32 -0.18
C LEU A 96 8.75 6.31 -0.35
N VAL A 97 8.44 7.48 -0.85
CA VAL A 97 9.41 8.58 -0.95
C VAL A 97 9.14 9.57 0.17
N LEU A 98 10.17 9.79 1.00
CA LEU A 98 10.14 10.80 2.05
C LEU A 98 11.05 11.98 1.67
N VAL A 99 10.62 13.19 1.98
CA VAL A 99 11.34 14.43 1.72
C VAL A 99 11.61 15.13 3.06
N SER A 100 12.84 15.56 3.27
CA SER A 100 13.20 16.37 4.45
C SER A 100 12.71 17.81 4.31
N GLU A 101 12.45 18.47 5.43
CA GLU A 101 12.10 19.90 5.44
C GLU A 101 13.36 20.78 5.31
N GLY A 102 13.24 21.94 4.66
CA GLY A 102 14.27 22.97 4.59
C GLY A 102 14.60 23.45 3.17
N GLU A 103 15.52 24.42 3.08
CA GLU A 103 15.96 24.99 1.78
C GLU A 103 16.76 23.99 0.95
N ASP A 104 17.42 23.02 1.59
CA ASP A 104 18.18 21.93 0.96
C ASP A 104 17.43 20.58 1.12
N ALA A 105 16.12 20.58 0.85
CA ALA A 105 15.29 19.38 0.96
C ALA A 105 15.89 18.21 0.16
N SER A 106 16.03 17.06 0.82
CA SER A 106 16.54 15.83 0.21
C SER A 106 15.43 14.81 0.14
N SER A 107 15.38 14.10 -0.97
CA SER A 107 14.40 13.01 -1.19
C SER A 107 15.06 11.66 -0.89
N TYR A 108 14.35 10.82 -0.14
CA TYR A 108 14.80 9.50 0.30
C TYR A 108 13.77 8.45 -0.11
N THR A 109 14.14 7.58 -1.02
CA THR A 109 13.37 6.36 -1.27
C THR A 109 13.51 5.47 -0.05
N THR A 110 12.44 5.30 0.70
CA THR A 110 12.41 4.74 2.06
C THR A 110 11.61 3.46 2.08
N ARG A 111 12.15 2.39 2.69
CA ARG A 111 11.35 1.26 3.14
C ARG A 111 10.92 1.50 4.57
N MET A 112 9.62 1.53 4.79
CA MET A 112 8.99 1.66 6.09
C MET A 112 8.54 0.30 6.57
N HIS A 113 9.05 -0.13 7.72
CA HIS A 113 8.66 -1.36 8.39
C HIS A 113 7.79 -1.05 9.61
N SER A 114 6.84 -1.91 9.90
CA SER A 114 6.18 -1.89 11.20
C SER A 114 7.02 -2.61 12.25
N LEU A 115 6.98 -2.13 13.47
CA LEU A 115 7.35 -2.88 14.65
C LEU A 115 6.20 -3.83 15.05
N PRO A 116 6.46 -4.87 15.85
CA PRO A 116 5.38 -5.59 16.50
C PRO A 116 4.75 -4.73 17.61
N GLN A 117 3.54 -5.08 18.05
CA GLN A 117 2.87 -4.37 19.16
C GLN A 117 3.63 -4.46 20.48
N ASP A 118 4.25 -5.60 20.75
CA ASP A 118 5.09 -5.81 21.93
C ASP A 118 6.56 -5.86 21.49
N THR A 119 7.28 -4.77 21.78
CA THR A 119 8.71 -4.63 21.50
C THR A 119 9.59 -4.97 22.70
N SER A 120 9.06 -5.63 23.73
CA SER A 120 9.87 -6.14 24.84
C SER A 120 10.83 -7.24 24.34
N ALA A 121 12.04 -7.25 24.89
CA ALA A 121 13.05 -8.25 24.48
C ALA A 121 12.63 -9.69 24.82
N GLU A 122 11.69 -9.86 25.72
CA GLU A 122 11.13 -11.15 26.15
C GLU A 122 9.96 -11.61 25.27
N SER A 123 9.45 -10.76 24.37
CA SER A 123 8.34 -11.11 23.49
C SER A 123 8.76 -12.21 22.50
N GLU A 124 8.07 -13.34 22.53
CA GLU A 124 8.33 -14.46 21.61
C GLU A 124 8.10 -14.10 20.15
N ASN A 125 7.20 -13.15 19.88
CA ASN A 125 6.87 -12.70 18.54
C ASN A 125 7.68 -11.47 18.07
N TYR A 126 8.63 -10.97 18.87
CA TYR A 126 9.51 -9.91 18.42
C TYR A 126 10.75 -10.50 17.74
N LEU A 127 10.64 -10.74 16.44
CA LEU A 127 11.75 -11.12 15.58
C LEU A 127 12.46 -9.87 15.02
N ASN A 128 13.69 -10.05 14.54
CA ASN A 128 14.51 -8.97 13.99
C ASN A 128 14.71 -7.80 14.95
N GLN A 129 14.97 -8.11 16.21
CA GLN A 129 15.07 -7.12 17.28
C GLN A 129 16.07 -6.02 16.94
N LEU A 130 15.63 -4.79 17.11
CA LEU A 130 16.44 -3.62 16.81
C LEU A 130 17.33 -3.25 17.98
N THR A 131 18.57 -2.88 17.69
CA THR A 131 19.47 -2.31 18.70
C THR A 131 19.42 -0.80 18.64
N LEU A 132 18.87 -0.15 19.67
CA LEU A 132 18.82 1.30 19.79
C LEU A 132 20.25 1.85 19.90
N VAL A 133 20.58 2.85 19.08
CA VAL A 133 21.90 3.52 19.10
C VAL A 133 21.79 4.87 19.79
N GLU A 134 20.79 5.66 19.42
CA GLU A 134 20.58 7.00 19.98
C GLU A 134 19.08 7.33 19.98
N GLY A 135 18.63 8.13 20.93
CA GLY A 135 17.24 8.54 21.07
C GLY A 135 16.38 7.49 21.78
N ARG A 136 15.18 7.23 21.27
CA ARG A 136 14.23 6.25 21.80
C ARG A 136 13.51 5.50 20.67
N MET A 137 12.85 4.43 21.01
CA MET A 137 11.93 3.74 20.10
C MET A 137 10.66 4.59 19.86
N PRO A 138 9.96 4.41 18.70
CA PRO A 138 8.70 5.09 18.44
C PRO A 138 7.61 4.53 19.36
N GLU A 139 6.73 5.42 19.86
CA GLU A 139 5.66 5.08 20.79
C GLU A 139 4.27 5.36 20.21
N LYS A 140 4.19 6.12 19.14
CA LYS A 140 2.93 6.51 18.50
C LYS A 140 3.08 6.68 16.99
N SER A 141 1.96 6.65 16.30
CA SER A 141 1.89 6.93 14.87
C SER A 141 2.55 8.28 14.51
N GLY A 142 3.28 8.30 13.40
CA GLY A 142 4.06 9.46 12.94
C GLY A 142 5.45 9.57 13.59
N GLU A 143 5.84 8.69 14.50
CA GLU A 143 7.22 8.58 15.00
C GLU A 143 7.95 7.44 14.29
N ILE A 144 9.20 7.68 13.92
CA ILE A 144 10.06 6.67 13.27
C ILE A 144 11.43 6.59 13.91
N VAL A 145 12.03 5.42 13.81
CA VAL A 145 13.47 5.23 13.99
C VAL A 145 14.11 4.87 12.66
N VAL A 146 15.31 5.37 12.43
CA VAL A 146 16.06 5.20 11.19
C VAL A 146 17.20 4.23 11.39
N VAL A 147 17.36 3.30 10.45
CA VAL A 147 18.46 2.33 10.48
C VAL A 147 19.75 3.00 10.03
N LEU A 148 20.77 2.94 10.89
CA LEU A 148 22.11 3.38 10.55
C LEU A 148 22.80 2.31 9.69
N THR A 149 23.07 2.65 8.44
CA THR A 149 23.89 1.86 7.51
C THR A 149 25.20 2.58 7.23
N LYS A 150 26.20 1.89 6.67
CA LYS A 150 27.46 2.54 6.27
C LYS A 150 27.26 3.62 5.21
N SER A 151 26.24 3.50 4.38
CA SER A 151 25.88 4.50 3.38
C SER A 151 25.15 5.69 4.00
N PHE A 152 24.71 5.56 5.25
CA PHE A 152 23.83 6.49 5.97
C PHE A 152 24.47 7.02 7.27
N THR A 153 25.75 7.25 7.26
CA THR A 153 26.51 7.83 8.40
C THR A 153 26.73 9.34 8.25
N GLY A 154 25.85 10.04 7.52
CA GLY A 154 25.91 11.49 7.41
C GLY A 154 25.97 12.15 8.79
N GLY A 155 26.95 13.03 9.03
CA GLY A 155 27.27 13.64 10.32
C GLY A 155 26.21 14.62 10.87
N GLU A 156 24.98 14.55 10.40
CA GLU A 156 23.84 15.31 10.90
C GLU A 156 23.01 14.43 11.82
N SER A 157 22.59 14.99 12.96
CA SER A 157 21.67 14.29 13.86
C SER A 157 20.33 14.09 13.17
N TRP A 158 19.93 12.87 12.98
CA TRP A 158 18.61 12.51 12.46
C TRP A 158 17.48 12.80 13.45
N ILE A 159 17.79 12.74 14.75
CA ILE A 159 16.79 12.87 15.81
C ILE A 159 16.19 14.27 15.79
N GLY A 160 14.87 14.34 15.73
CA GLY A 160 14.10 15.57 15.66
C GLY A 160 13.85 16.08 14.25
N GLN A 161 14.40 15.43 13.21
CA GLN A 161 14.04 15.77 11.83
C GLN A 161 12.62 15.32 11.52
N THR A 162 11.93 16.14 10.73
CA THR A 162 10.62 15.80 10.16
C THR A 162 10.82 15.43 8.69
N LEU A 163 10.24 14.29 8.32
CA LEU A 163 10.18 13.79 6.96
C LEU A 163 8.73 13.73 6.53
N ARG A 164 8.42 14.15 5.31
CA ARG A 164 7.06 14.11 4.73
C ARG A 164 7.00 13.19 3.55
N GLN A 165 5.85 12.58 3.31
CA GLN A 165 5.60 11.93 2.03
C GLN A 165 5.78 12.95 0.89
N ASP A 166 6.38 12.52 -0.21
CA ASP A 166 6.63 13.39 -1.36
C ASP A 166 5.30 13.93 -1.92
N PRO A 167 5.05 15.25 -1.86
CA PRO A 167 3.80 15.83 -2.34
C PRO A 167 3.64 15.77 -3.86
N ASP A 168 4.75 15.62 -4.60
CA ASP A 168 4.77 15.50 -6.05
C ASP A 168 4.80 14.02 -6.50
N GLY A 169 4.91 13.08 -5.55
CA GLY A 169 4.91 11.64 -5.74
C GLY A 169 3.54 11.01 -5.56
N GLU A 170 3.50 9.70 -5.70
CA GLU A 170 2.32 8.89 -5.36
C GLU A 170 2.30 8.72 -3.83
N ALA A 171 1.36 9.37 -3.16
CA ALA A 171 1.19 9.19 -1.72
C ALA A 171 0.77 7.75 -1.42
N VAL A 172 1.37 7.15 -0.40
CA VAL A 172 0.97 5.83 0.08
C VAL A 172 -0.18 6.02 1.06
N ASP A 173 -1.37 5.60 0.62
CA ASP A 173 -2.56 5.60 1.47
C ASP A 173 -2.33 4.71 2.70
N GLY A 174 -2.95 5.10 3.81
CA GLY A 174 -2.88 4.31 5.04
C GLY A 174 -1.64 4.57 5.91
N LEU A 175 -0.82 5.56 5.57
CA LEU A 175 0.30 6.04 6.38
C LEU A 175 0.15 7.53 6.71
N PRO A 176 0.75 8.01 7.84
CA PRO A 176 0.85 9.44 8.13
C PRO A 176 1.54 10.23 7.01
N GLU A 177 1.11 11.46 6.78
CA GLU A 177 1.77 12.37 5.84
C GLU A 177 3.15 12.82 6.32
N GLU A 178 3.35 12.87 7.65
CA GLU A 178 4.55 13.37 8.31
C GLU A 178 5.08 12.36 9.31
N PHE A 179 6.41 12.26 9.38
CA PHE A 179 7.13 11.41 10.30
C PHE A 179 8.21 12.22 11.04
N THR A 180 8.28 12.04 12.34
CA THR A 180 9.36 12.60 13.17
C THR A 180 10.34 11.48 13.53
N VAL A 181 11.62 11.70 13.25
CA VAL A 181 12.68 10.77 13.67
C VAL A 181 12.93 10.92 15.16
N VAL A 182 12.66 9.88 15.93
CA VAL A 182 12.82 9.88 17.40
C VAL A 182 14.05 9.11 17.87
N GLY A 183 14.67 8.33 17.00
CA GLY A 183 15.86 7.58 17.32
C GLY A 183 16.54 6.97 16.10
N THR A 184 17.72 6.40 16.33
CA THR A 184 18.47 5.65 15.33
C THR A 184 18.77 4.26 15.87
N VAL A 185 18.72 3.26 14.97
CA VAL A 185 18.83 1.85 15.33
C VAL A 185 19.80 1.10 14.41
N LYS A 186 20.24 -0.08 14.84
CA LYS A 186 20.87 -1.11 13.99
C LYS A 186 19.87 -2.24 13.83
N SER A 187 19.88 -2.85 12.64
CA SER A 187 19.07 -4.01 12.30
C SER A 187 19.94 -5.12 11.73
N ALA A 188 19.74 -6.36 12.18
CA ALA A 188 20.43 -7.52 11.64
C ALA A 188 20.02 -7.84 10.20
N MET A 189 18.80 -7.44 9.80
CA MET A 189 18.29 -7.64 8.43
C MET A 189 19.11 -6.90 7.37
N TYR A 190 19.84 -5.84 7.75
CA TYR A 190 20.52 -4.94 6.81
C TYR A 190 22.03 -4.88 7.05
N LEU A 191 22.65 -6.05 7.16
CA LEU A 191 24.12 -6.19 7.21
C LEU A 191 24.79 -6.03 5.84
N SER A 192 24.06 -6.34 4.77
CA SER A 192 24.55 -6.19 3.39
C SER A 192 24.69 -4.72 3.01
N MET A 193 25.70 -4.44 2.19
CA MET A 193 25.97 -3.13 1.62
C MET A 193 25.22 -2.91 0.28
N GLU A 194 24.52 -3.94 -0.20
CA GLU A 194 23.81 -3.86 -1.47
C GLU A 194 22.50 -3.08 -1.26
N ASN A 195 22.29 -2.05 -2.08
CA ASN A 195 21.05 -1.33 -2.10
C ASN A 195 19.98 -2.23 -2.72
N GLU A 196 18.93 -2.50 -1.97
CA GLU A 196 17.78 -3.21 -2.51
C GLU A 196 17.06 -2.35 -3.55
N SER A 197 16.54 -3.00 -4.57
CA SER A 197 15.72 -2.36 -5.59
C SER A 197 14.27 -2.21 -5.12
N THR A 198 13.63 -1.15 -5.54
CA THR A 198 12.23 -0.85 -5.28
C THR A 198 11.57 -0.31 -6.55
N THR A 199 10.24 -0.31 -6.59
CA THR A 199 9.48 0.36 -7.65
C THR A 199 9.19 1.83 -7.30
N ALA A 200 9.46 2.25 -6.08
CA ALA A 200 9.24 3.61 -5.61
C ALA A 200 10.42 4.54 -5.95
N GLY A 201 10.15 5.80 -6.13
CA GLY A 201 11.12 6.88 -6.24
C GLY A 201 12.25 6.64 -7.23
N SER A 202 13.49 6.62 -6.75
CA SER A 202 14.70 6.46 -7.57
C SER A 202 14.95 5.01 -8.05
N GLY A 203 14.14 4.06 -7.61
CA GLY A 203 14.34 2.62 -7.91
C GLY A 203 15.37 1.93 -7.02
N SER A 204 15.97 2.63 -6.08
CA SER A 204 16.95 2.12 -5.11
C SER A 204 16.65 2.65 -3.72
N LEU A 205 16.65 1.79 -2.71
CA LEU A 205 16.42 2.20 -1.33
C LEU A 205 17.57 3.04 -0.82
N GLY A 206 17.23 4.20 -0.28
CA GLY A 206 18.16 5.14 0.33
C GLY A 206 18.01 5.26 1.83
N LEU A 207 16.85 4.91 2.38
CA LEU A 207 16.53 4.98 3.80
C LEU A 207 15.74 3.75 4.25
N LEU A 208 15.99 3.32 5.46
CA LEU A 208 15.26 2.24 6.12
C LEU A 208 14.74 2.78 7.44
N ALA A 209 13.45 2.65 7.68
CA ALA A 209 12.81 3.18 8.88
C ALA A 209 11.82 2.20 9.46
N TYR A 210 11.61 2.31 10.78
CA TYR A 210 10.62 1.54 11.51
C TYR A 210 9.68 2.46 12.26
N THR A 211 8.40 2.10 12.28
CA THR A 211 7.34 2.81 13.01
C THR A 211 6.48 1.82 13.77
N VAL A 212 5.58 2.33 14.62
CA VAL A 212 4.60 1.49 15.32
C VAL A 212 3.55 0.95 14.34
N PRO A 213 2.98 -0.23 14.58
CA PRO A 213 2.00 -0.82 13.66
C PRO A 213 0.74 0.03 13.48
N GLU A 214 0.38 0.85 14.47
CA GLU A 214 -0.76 1.78 14.40
C GLU A 214 -0.57 2.92 13.37
N SER A 215 0.63 3.06 12.81
CA SER A 215 0.87 3.98 11.68
C SER A 215 0.27 3.46 10.37
N PHE A 216 0.00 2.16 10.28
CA PHE A 216 -0.57 1.54 9.09
C PHE A 216 -2.07 1.32 9.30
N THR A 217 -2.89 1.77 8.35
CA THR A 217 -4.35 1.58 8.36
C THR A 217 -4.79 0.53 7.34
N LEU A 218 -3.92 -0.45 7.09
CA LEU A 218 -4.19 -1.56 6.18
C LEU A 218 -4.98 -2.65 6.89
N ASP A 219 -5.95 -3.24 6.20
CA ASP A 219 -6.76 -4.36 6.70
C ASP A 219 -6.08 -5.73 6.49
N TYR A 220 -4.83 -5.72 6.03
CA TYR A 220 -4.06 -6.93 5.74
C TYR A 220 -2.58 -6.68 6.03
N TYR A 221 -1.86 -7.75 6.38
CA TYR A 221 -0.41 -7.74 6.54
C TYR A 221 0.30 -7.86 5.19
N THR A 222 1.44 -7.23 5.03
CA THR A 222 2.25 -7.33 3.81
C THR A 222 3.19 -8.52 3.83
N GLY A 223 3.50 -9.04 5.01
CA GLY A 223 4.37 -10.20 5.19
C GLY A 223 4.34 -10.76 6.60
N PHE A 224 4.88 -11.95 6.74
CA PHE A 224 5.18 -12.59 8.02
C PHE A 224 6.65 -12.93 8.07
N TYR A 225 7.32 -12.61 9.17
CA TYR A 225 8.62 -13.15 9.53
C TYR A 225 8.43 -14.33 10.47
N LEU A 226 9.16 -15.41 10.24
CA LEU A 226 9.04 -16.65 10.96
C LEU A 226 10.35 -17.04 11.64
N ALA A 227 10.24 -17.50 12.88
CA ALA A 227 11.27 -18.28 13.52
C ALA A 227 10.91 -19.77 13.40
N VAL A 228 11.88 -20.57 13.05
CA VAL A 228 11.76 -22.03 12.91
C VAL A 228 12.32 -22.69 14.18
N ALA A 229 11.62 -23.68 14.69
CA ALA A 229 12.04 -24.38 15.88
C ALA A 229 13.38 -25.12 15.67
N ASP A 230 14.16 -25.21 16.73
CA ASP A 230 15.46 -25.91 16.77
C ASP A 230 16.56 -25.30 15.88
N THR A 231 16.41 -24.06 15.36
CA THR A 231 17.43 -23.38 14.55
C THR A 231 18.50 -22.68 15.39
N VAL A 232 18.18 -22.16 16.56
CA VAL A 232 19.05 -21.31 17.41
C VAL A 232 20.37 -22.02 17.83
N GLU A 233 20.37 -23.35 17.94
CA GLU A 233 21.60 -24.10 18.28
C GLU A 233 22.40 -24.52 17.03
N LEU A 234 21.93 -24.18 15.82
CA LEU A 234 22.57 -24.52 14.56
C LEU A 234 23.31 -23.32 14.01
N ASP A 235 24.48 -23.52 13.43
CA ASP A 235 25.18 -22.50 12.65
C ASP A 235 24.32 -22.13 11.42
N SER A 236 23.89 -20.91 11.33
CA SER A 236 23.02 -20.36 10.24
C SER A 236 23.62 -20.54 8.84
N PHE A 237 24.91 -20.85 8.74
CA PHE A 237 25.60 -21.14 7.48
C PHE A 237 25.83 -22.62 7.26
N SER A 238 25.21 -23.49 8.06
CA SER A 238 25.35 -24.94 7.98
C SER A 238 24.25 -25.59 7.14
N GLN A 239 24.58 -26.76 6.55
CA GLN A 239 23.59 -27.59 5.87
C GLN A 239 22.47 -28.06 6.81
N ALA A 240 22.78 -28.28 8.10
CA ALA A 240 21.79 -28.72 9.08
C ALA A 240 20.71 -27.64 9.31
N TYR A 241 21.12 -26.36 9.37
CA TYR A 241 20.20 -25.24 9.42
C TYR A 241 19.32 -25.17 8.15
N ASP A 242 19.96 -25.22 6.97
CA ASP A 242 19.26 -25.23 5.69
C ASP A 242 18.22 -26.35 5.60
N ASP A 243 18.57 -27.56 6.07
CA ASP A 243 17.67 -28.72 6.01
C ASP A 243 16.44 -28.52 6.92
N VAL A 244 16.60 -27.94 8.11
CA VAL A 244 15.51 -27.67 9.06
C VAL A 244 14.59 -26.59 8.50
N VAL A 245 15.15 -25.47 8.03
CA VAL A 245 14.37 -24.38 7.43
C VAL A 245 13.66 -24.84 6.15
N ALA A 246 14.33 -25.65 5.32
CA ALA A 246 13.74 -26.21 4.10
C ALA A 246 12.56 -27.15 4.39
N ALA A 247 12.60 -27.90 5.49
CA ALA A 247 11.48 -28.75 5.88
C ALA A 247 10.21 -27.95 6.20
N VAL A 248 10.37 -26.85 6.95
CA VAL A 248 9.24 -25.98 7.31
C VAL A 248 8.75 -25.17 6.10
N THR A 249 9.65 -24.57 5.32
CA THR A 249 9.27 -23.84 4.11
C THR A 249 8.60 -24.73 3.08
N GLY A 250 9.05 -25.99 2.95
CA GLY A 250 8.40 -27.00 2.10
C GLY A 250 6.99 -27.38 2.58
N ALA A 251 6.71 -27.30 3.88
CA ALA A 251 5.36 -27.49 4.42
C ALA A 251 4.47 -26.25 4.21
N LEU A 252 5.07 -25.05 4.19
CA LEU A 252 4.37 -23.80 3.94
C LEU A 252 3.99 -23.61 2.46
N GLU A 253 4.73 -24.16 1.50
CA GLU A 253 4.44 -24.00 0.07
C GLU A 253 3.01 -24.41 -0.32
N PRO A 254 2.51 -25.62 -0.01
CA PRO A 254 1.14 -26.01 -0.35
C PRO A 254 0.08 -25.18 0.41
N LEU A 255 0.38 -24.80 1.66
CA LEU A 255 -0.49 -23.91 2.41
C LEU A 255 -0.59 -22.54 1.73
N GLY A 256 0.54 -21.99 1.25
CA GLY A 256 0.60 -20.73 0.53
C GLY A 256 -0.22 -20.76 -0.78
N GLU A 257 -0.19 -21.88 -1.52
CA GLU A 257 -1.01 -22.09 -2.72
C GLU A 257 -2.51 -22.08 -2.36
N GLU A 258 -2.92 -22.81 -1.34
CA GLU A 258 -4.31 -22.87 -0.86
C GLU A 258 -4.79 -21.48 -0.38
N ARG A 259 -4.02 -20.83 0.48
CA ARG A 259 -4.36 -19.53 1.07
C ARG A 259 -4.42 -18.42 0.02
N SER A 260 -3.52 -18.43 -0.95
CA SER A 260 -3.53 -17.45 -2.04
C SER A 260 -4.77 -17.59 -2.92
N GLN A 261 -5.26 -18.81 -3.16
CA GLN A 261 -6.51 -19.04 -3.87
C GLN A 261 -7.71 -18.53 -3.09
N ILE A 262 -7.78 -18.83 -1.79
CA ILE A 262 -8.85 -18.33 -0.90
C ILE A 262 -8.86 -16.79 -0.89
N ARG A 263 -7.69 -16.16 -0.74
CA ARG A 263 -7.58 -14.70 -0.74
C ARG A 263 -7.99 -14.08 -2.06
N TYR A 264 -7.62 -14.70 -3.17
CA TYR A 264 -8.05 -14.27 -4.50
C TYR A 264 -9.57 -14.31 -4.64
N GLU A 265 -10.21 -15.40 -4.21
CA GLU A 265 -11.67 -15.54 -4.24
C GLU A 265 -12.35 -14.50 -3.35
N GLN A 266 -11.85 -14.27 -2.12
CA GLN A 266 -12.37 -13.22 -1.23
C GLN A 266 -12.31 -11.84 -1.89
N LEU A 267 -11.18 -11.45 -2.47
CA LEU A 267 -11.04 -10.15 -3.13
C LEU A 267 -11.97 -9.98 -4.34
N ILE A 268 -12.24 -11.05 -5.07
CA ILE A 268 -13.23 -11.03 -6.16
C ILE A 268 -14.63 -10.87 -5.61
N ASP A 269 -14.98 -11.62 -4.56
CA ASP A 269 -16.30 -11.54 -3.93
C ASP A 269 -16.54 -10.16 -3.30
N ASP A 270 -15.55 -9.59 -2.62
CA ASP A 270 -15.62 -8.24 -2.06
C ASP A 270 -15.81 -7.18 -3.15
N ALA A 271 -15.02 -7.24 -4.23
CA ALA A 271 -15.15 -6.34 -5.36
C ALA A 271 -16.50 -6.50 -6.09
N GLN A 272 -17.00 -7.72 -6.18
CA GLN A 272 -18.32 -7.98 -6.77
C GLN A 272 -19.45 -7.43 -5.87
N SER A 273 -19.34 -7.59 -4.55
CA SER A 273 -20.29 -7.04 -3.59
C SER A 273 -20.32 -5.50 -3.66
N GLU A 274 -19.15 -4.85 -3.69
CA GLU A 274 -19.05 -3.39 -3.84
C GLU A 274 -19.68 -2.91 -5.15
N LEU A 275 -19.47 -3.66 -6.24
CA LEU A 275 -20.08 -3.36 -7.53
C LEU A 275 -21.61 -3.52 -7.48
N ASP A 276 -22.11 -4.56 -6.84
CA ASP A 276 -23.56 -4.82 -6.75
C ASP A 276 -24.23 -3.78 -5.84
N ASP A 277 -23.58 -3.35 -4.75
CA ASP A 277 -24.05 -2.25 -3.90
C ASP A 277 -24.08 -0.91 -4.66
N ALA A 278 -23.02 -0.59 -5.38
CA ALA A 278 -22.97 0.61 -6.22
C ALA A 278 -24.03 0.60 -7.34
N ARG A 279 -24.33 -0.58 -7.91
CA ARG A 279 -25.43 -0.73 -8.89
C ARG A 279 -26.78 -0.56 -8.24
N ALA A 280 -26.98 -1.11 -7.04
CA ALA A 280 -28.25 -0.96 -6.32
C ALA A 280 -28.51 0.52 -5.97
N GLU A 281 -27.50 1.25 -5.51
CA GLU A 281 -27.55 2.69 -5.25
C GLU A 281 -27.87 3.48 -6.54
N TYR A 282 -27.18 3.17 -7.63
CA TYR A 282 -27.44 3.79 -8.93
C TYR A 282 -28.89 3.56 -9.42
N GLU A 283 -29.38 2.32 -9.34
CA GLU A 283 -30.77 2.02 -9.77
C GLU A 283 -31.80 2.69 -8.86
N ALA A 284 -31.52 2.86 -7.57
CA ALA A 284 -32.37 3.61 -6.64
C ALA A 284 -32.39 5.09 -7.00
N GLU A 285 -31.24 5.73 -7.19
CA GLU A 285 -31.13 7.14 -7.59
C GLU A 285 -31.80 7.39 -8.95
N LYS A 286 -31.65 6.45 -9.89
CA LYS A 286 -32.27 6.53 -11.20
C LYS A 286 -33.81 6.42 -11.09
N ALA A 287 -34.31 5.51 -10.26
CA ALA A 287 -35.75 5.36 -10.05
C ALA A 287 -36.36 6.60 -9.41
N ASP A 288 -35.67 7.22 -8.44
CA ASP A 288 -36.10 8.47 -7.83
C ASP A 288 -36.10 9.62 -8.85
N ALA A 289 -35.05 9.73 -9.67
CA ALA A 289 -34.97 10.74 -10.73
C ALA A 289 -36.06 10.53 -11.81
N GLU A 290 -36.37 9.28 -12.18
CA GLU A 290 -37.45 8.96 -13.11
C GLU A 290 -38.84 9.31 -12.51
N ALA A 291 -39.05 9.08 -11.21
CA ALA A 291 -40.25 9.44 -10.49
C ALA A 291 -40.43 10.98 -10.42
N GLU A 292 -39.36 11.71 -10.09
CA GLU A 292 -39.37 13.17 -10.10
C GLU A 292 -39.67 13.76 -11.53
N LEU A 293 -39.08 13.12 -12.54
CA LEU A 293 -39.31 13.46 -13.93
C LEU A 293 -40.78 13.22 -14.35
N ALA A 294 -41.36 12.10 -13.90
CA ALA A 294 -42.75 11.77 -14.17
C ALA A 294 -43.71 12.76 -13.47
N ASP A 295 -43.43 13.12 -12.21
CA ASP A 295 -44.20 14.10 -11.45
C ASP A 295 -44.09 15.50 -12.09
N ALA A 296 -42.88 15.90 -12.53
CA ALA A 296 -42.69 17.15 -13.24
C ALA A 296 -43.41 17.19 -14.58
N LYS A 297 -43.45 16.09 -15.34
CA LYS A 297 -44.22 15.98 -16.58
C LYS A 297 -45.72 16.06 -16.32
N GLN A 298 -46.22 15.39 -15.29
CA GLN A 298 -47.63 15.48 -14.92
C GLN A 298 -48.02 16.91 -14.54
N LYS A 299 -47.18 17.59 -13.74
CA LYS A 299 -47.40 19.02 -13.41
C LYS A 299 -47.36 19.91 -14.63
N LEU A 300 -46.54 19.58 -15.62
CA LEU A 300 -46.51 20.32 -16.89
C LEU A 300 -47.81 20.12 -17.70
N GLU A 301 -48.28 18.85 -17.82
CA GLU A 301 -49.53 18.53 -18.51
C GLU A 301 -50.74 19.18 -17.83
N ASP A 302 -50.78 19.13 -16.49
CA ASP A 302 -51.83 19.78 -15.70
C ASP A 302 -51.79 21.31 -15.90
N GLY A 303 -50.62 21.92 -15.92
CA GLY A 303 -50.42 23.34 -16.19
C GLY A 303 -50.79 23.73 -17.63
N GLU A 304 -50.48 22.88 -18.61
CA GLU A 304 -50.91 23.09 -20.02
C GLU A 304 -52.42 22.99 -20.15
N ALA A 305 -53.07 22.05 -19.44
CA ALA A 305 -54.54 21.93 -19.42
C ALA A 305 -55.20 23.16 -18.76
N GLU A 306 -54.66 23.64 -17.61
CA GLU A 306 -55.13 24.88 -16.98
C GLU A 306 -54.96 26.10 -17.90
N LEU A 307 -53.85 26.17 -18.63
CA LEU A 307 -53.59 27.22 -19.61
C LEU A 307 -54.59 27.16 -20.77
N ALA A 308 -54.88 25.94 -21.28
CA ALA A 308 -55.86 25.74 -22.35
C ALA A 308 -57.27 26.11 -21.90
N ASP A 309 -57.67 25.74 -20.68
CA ASP A 309 -58.97 26.09 -20.09
C ASP A 309 -59.07 27.63 -19.88
N SER A 310 -58.01 28.24 -19.37
CA SER A 310 -57.91 29.69 -19.23
C SER A 310 -57.98 30.44 -20.58
N GLN A 311 -57.32 29.84 -21.61
CA GLN A 311 -57.39 30.33 -22.98
C GLN A 311 -58.81 30.21 -23.58
N GLN A 312 -59.51 29.12 -23.29
CA GLN A 312 -60.88 28.89 -23.69
C GLN A 312 -61.84 29.92 -23.02
N GLN A 313 -61.68 30.09 -21.68
CA GLN A 313 -62.44 31.09 -20.94
C GLN A 313 -62.19 32.49 -21.46
N LEU A 314 -60.93 32.79 -21.82
CA LEU A 314 -60.60 34.10 -22.45
C LEU A 314 -61.27 34.29 -23.83
N ASN A 315 -61.32 33.20 -24.65
CA ASN A 315 -61.97 33.19 -25.94
C ASN A 315 -63.49 33.34 -25.80
N ASP A 316 -64.05 32.60 -24.81
CA ASP A 316 -65.51 32.70 -24.52
C ASP A 316 -65.87 34.10 -24.00
N ALA A 317 -65.06 34.65 -23.07
CA ALA A 317 -65.25 36.06 -22.61
C ALA A 317 -65.05 37.05 -23.73
N LYS A 318 -64.12 36.82 -24.67
CA LYS A 318 -63.97 37.66 -25.87
C LYS A 318 -65.17 37.56 -26.79
N ALA A 319 -65.74 36.36 -26.99
CA ALA A 319 -66.94 36.15 -27.77
C ALA A 319 -68.17 36.85 -27.12
N GLU A 320 -68.28 36.80 -25.77
CA GLU A 320 -69.29 37.54 -25.01
C GLU A 320 -69.11 39.05 -25.16
N ILE A 321 -67.87 39.55 -25.08
CA ILE A 321 -67.54 40.96 -25.31
C ILE A 321 -67.90 41.37 -26.75
N ASP A 322 -67.49 40.55 -27.74
CA ASP A 322 -67.82 40.82 -29.15
C ASP A 322 -69.33 40.80 -29.38
N SER A 323 -70.09 39.91 -28.74
CA SER A 323 -71.55 39.88 -28.72
C SER A 323 -72.13 41.10 -28.02
N GLY A 324 -71.62 41.46 -26.84
CA GLY A 324 -72.01 42.67 -26.12
C GLY A 324 -71.67 43.93 -26.88
N TRP A 325 -70.59 43.99 -27.66
CA TRP A 325 -70.29 45.04 -28.60
C TRP A 325 -71.34 45.16 -29.69
N ALA A 326 -71.88 44.08 -30.22
CA ALA A 326 -72.96 44.06 -31.16
C ALA A 326 -74.27 44.60 -30.54
N GLU A 327 -74.56 44.28 -29.29
CA GLU A 327 -75.69 44.85 -28.52
C GLU A 327 -75.45 46.32 -28.13
N LEU A 328 -74.18 46.65 -27.88
CA LEU A 328 -73.80 48.01 -27.44
C LEU A 328 -73.95 49.09 -28.48
N ASN A 329 -73.84 48.76 -29.73
CA ASN A 329 -74.19 49.68 -30.80
C ASN A 329 -75.64 50.13 -30.68
N GLN A 330 -76.45 49.47 -29.83
CA GLN A 330 -77.85 49.87 -29.55
C GLN A 330 -78.04 50.65 -28.24
N GLN A 331 -77.08 50.59 -27.27
CA GLN A 331 -77.27 51.29 -25.99
C GLN A 331 -75.96 51.96 -25.46
N LYS A 332 -75.69 53.20 -25.98
CA LYS A 332 -74.41 53.92 -25.63
C LYS A 332 -74.22 54.32 -24.18
N ALA A 333 -75.18 54.17 -23.27
CA ALA A 333 -75.10 54.70 -21.90
C ALA A 333 -74.61 53.72 -20.83
N SER A 334 -74.71 52.36 -21.03
CA SER A 334 -74.28 51.39 -20.05
C SER A 334 -72.86 50.85 -20.30
N PHE A 335 -72.26 51.26 -21.36
CA PHE A 335 -71.01 50.71 -21.89
C PHE A 335 -69.78 50.96 -21.04
N ASN A 336 -69.60 52.14 -20.47
CA ASN A 336 -68.38 52.49 -19.75
C ASN A 336 -68.23 51.69 -18.46
N SER A 337 -69.28 51.25 -17.82
CA SER A 337 -69.23 50.42 -16.61
C SER A 337 -68.95 48.97 -16.92
N GLN A 338 -69.51 48.38 -17.99
CA GLN A 338 -69.30 47.01 -18.39
C GLN A 338 -67.91 46.79 -19.01
N THR A 339 -67.41 47.75 -19.79
CA THR A 339 -66.10 47.72 -20.42
C THR A 339 -64.99 47.73 -19.35
N ALA A 340 -65.15 48.58 -18.31
CA ALA A 340 -64.21 48.65 -17.21
C ALA A 340 -64.12 47.31 -16.41
N SER A 341 -65.29 46.65 -16.25
CA SER A 341 -65.33 45.34 -15.55
C SER A 341 -64.73 44.23 -16.40
N ALA A 342 -65.00 44.25 -17.73
CA ALA A 342 -64.43 43.26 -18.65
C ALA A 342 -62.88 43.40 -18.76
N GLN A 343 -62.38 44.62 -18.78
CA GLN A 343 -60.92 44.90 -18.80
C GLN A 343 -60.27 44.41 -17.49
N ALA A 344 -60.91 44.63 -16.32
CA ALA A 344 -60.37 44.12 -15.03
C ALA A 344 -60.31 42.61 -14.96
N GLN A 345 -61.27 41.88 -15.61
CA GLN A 345 -61.21 40.39 -15.68
C GLN A 345 -60.10 39.89 -16.61
N ILE A 346 -59.85 40.59 -17.71
CA ILE A 346 -58.77 40.32 -18.65
C ILE A 346 -57.40 40.53 -17.96
N ASP A 347 -57.22 41.60 -17.20
CA ASP A 347 -56.01 41.96 -16.48
C ASP A 347 -55.75 40.89 -15.38
N SER A 348 -56.78 40.41 -14.68
CA SER A 348 -56.69 39.33 -13.73
C SER A 348 -56.28 38.00 -14.39
N GLY A 349 -56.84 37.75 -15.61
CA GLY A 349 -56.47 36.58 -16.41
C GLY A 349 -54.99 36.59 -16.85
N TYR A 350 -54.49 37.73 -17.25
CA TYR A 350 -53.10 37.93 -17.61
C TYR A 350 -52.15 37.70 -16.40
N ALA A 351 -52.54 38.16 -15.21
CA ALA A 351 -51.78 37.93 -13.99
C ALA A 351 -51.70 36.42 -13.65
N GLN A 352 -52.82 35.69 -13.88
CA GLN A 352 -52.82 34.22 -13.70
C GLN A 352 -51.97 33.48 -14.73
N VAL A 353 -51.99 33.89 -16.00
CA VAL A 353 -51.14 33.34 -17.06
C VAL A 353 -49.66 33.57 -16.77
N GLN A 354 -49.32 34.77 -16.30
CA GLN A 354 -47.93 35.10 -15.90
C GLN A 354 -47.47 34.29 -14.69
N SER A 355 -48.37 34.03 -13.75
CA SER A 355 -48.11 33.11 -12.63
C SER A 355 -47.91 31.64 -13.12
N GLY A 356 -48.72 31.17 -14.06
CA GLY A 356 -48.55 29.87 -14.68
C GLY A 356 -47.24 29.70 -15.45
N GLN A 357 -46.83 30.78 -16.17
CA GLN A 357 -45.52 30.77 -16.84
C GLN A 357 -44.34 30.66 -15.85
N THR A 358 -44.44 31.40 -14.73
CA THR A 358 -43.40 31.31 -13.68
C THR A 358 -43.31 29.89 -13.08
N GLN A 359 -44.45 29.20 -12.92
CA GLN A 359 -44.47 27.83 -12.48
C GLN A 359 -43.87 26.85 -13.51
N LEU A 360 -44.11 27.12 -14.80
CA LEU A 360 -43.51 26.32 -15.89
C LEU A 360 -42.01 26.49 -15.95
N ASP A 361 -41.50 27.71 -15.81
CA ASP A 361 -40.06 28.00 -15.79
C ASP A 361 -39.40 27.36 -14.57
N SER A 362 -40.08 27.36 -13.43
CA SER A 362 -39.60 26.64 -12.21
C SER A 362 -39.54 25.12 -12.41
N GLY A 363 -40.54 24.55 -13.07
CA GLY A 363 -40.54 23.12 -13.41
C GLY A 363 -39.43 22.74 -14.38
N LEU A 364 -39.16 23.58 -15.38
CA LEU A 364 -38.03 23.40 -16.30
C LEU A 364 -36.68 23.47 -15.59
N ALA A 365 -36.52 24.37 -14.62
CA ALA A 365 -35.30 24.44 -13.81
C ALA A 365 -35.08 23.15 -12.96
N GLN A 366 -36.17 22.61 -12.38
CA GLN A 366 -36.12 21.34 -11.67
C GLN A 366 -35.75 20.18 -12.61
N LEU A 367 -36.30 20.16 -13.83
CA LEU A 367 -35.95 19.13 -14.82
C LEU A 367 -34.47 19.18 -15.20
N ASN A 368 -33.92 20.38 -15.42
CA ASN A 368 -32.51 20.56 -15.70
C ASN A 368 -31.62 20.11 -14.51
N THR A 369 -32.09 20.39 -13.29
CA THR A 369 -31.36 19.92 -12.09
C THR A 369 -31.37 18.40 -11.98
N ALA A 370 -32.48 17.75 -12.23
CA ALA A 370 -32.59 16.31 -12.26
C ALA A 370 -31.71 15.69 -13.36
N GLN A 371 -31.66 16.31 -14.55
CA GLN A 371 -30.76 15.87 -15.63
C GLN A 371 -29.27 15.96 -15.21
N GLN A 372 -28.89 17.07 -14.56
CA GLN A 372 -27.54 17.21 -14.06
C GLN A 372 -27.18 16.15 -12.98
N GLN A 373 -28.15 15.82 -12.11
CA GLN A 373 -27.96 14.74 -11.13
C GLN A 373 -27.80 13.38 -11.80
N LEU A 374 -28.57 13.12 -12.86
CA LEU A 374 -28.44 11.92 -13.66
C LEU A 374 -27.06 11.82 -14.34
N ASP A 375 -26.60 12.92 -14.94
CA ASP A 375 -25.29 12.99 -15.58
C ASP A 375 -24.14 12.81 -14.57
N GLN A 376 -24.30 13.36 -13.36
CA GLN A 376 -23.36 13.11 -12.25
C GLN A 376 -23.36 11.63 -11.83
N GLY A 377 -24.53 11.02 -11.73
CA GLY A 377 -24.66 9.56 -11.45
C GLY A 377 -23.97 8.70 -12.52
N TYR A 378 -24.14 9.03 -13.80
CA TYR A 378 -23.41 8.36 -14.90
C TYR A 378 -21.90 8.55 -14.80
N SER A 379 -21.45 9.75 -14.40
CA SER A 379 -20.02 10.01 -14.20
C SER A 379 -19.45 9.19 -13.05
N GLN A 380 -20.18 9.10 -11.93
CA GLN A 380 -19.80 8.26 -10.79
C GLN A 380 -19.76 6.77 -11.17
N LEU A 381 -20.76 6.31 -11.93
CA LEU A 381 -20.77 4.93 -12.44
C LEU A 381 -19.54 4.65 -13.30
N SER A 382 -19.24 5.55 -14.22
CA SER A 382 -18.05 5.44 -15.09
C SER A 382 -16.74 5.40 -14.28
N GLN A 383 -16.64 6.24 -13.23
CA GLN A 383 -15.49 6.21 -12.33
C GLN A 383 -15.41 4.88 -11.55
N THR A 384 -16.56 4.37 -11.10
CA THR A 384 -16.62 3.09 -10.40
C THR A 384 -16.22 1.93 -11.32
N GLU A 385 -16.71 1.94 -12.57
CA GLU A 385 -16.31 0.98 -13.60
C GLU A 385 -14.79 1.06 -13.91
N GLN A 386 -14.26 2.28 -13.97
CA GLN A 386 -12.82 2.49 -14.15
C GLN A 386 -12.03 1.90 -12.97
N THR A 387 -12.45 2.21 -11.75
CA THR A 387 -11.83 1.68 -10.53
C THR A 387 -11.90 0.16 -10.47
N LEU A 388 -13.02 -0.41 -10.89
CA LEU A 388 -13.18 -1.87 -10.97
C LEU A 388 -12.23 -2.47 -12.02
N ASN A 389 -12.11 -1.83 -13.18
CA ASN A 389 -11.19 -2.29 -14.22
C ASN A 389 -9.74 -2.17 -13.79
N ASP A 390 -9.39 -1.07 -13.09
CA ASP A 390 -8.05 -0.88 -12.53
C ASP A 390 -7.75 -1.95 -11.46
N THR A 391 -8.72 -2.21 -10.57
CA THR A 391 -8.62 -3.27 -9.55
C THR A 391 -8.48 -4.65 -10.19
N LYS A 392 -9.24 -4.90 -11.25
CA LYS A 392 -9.13 -6.15 -12.02
C LYS A 392 -7.77 -6.28 -12.70
N ALA A 393 -7.27 -5.18 -13.30
CA ALA A 393 -5.94 -5.16 -13.91
C ALA A 393 -4.82 -5.40 -12.88
N GLN A 394 -4.95 -4.79 -11.68
CA GLN A 394 -4.04 -5.05 -10.56
C GLN A 394 -4.10 -6.51 -10.10
N LEU A 395 -5.30 -7.07 -10.04
CA LEU A 395 -5.50 -8.47 -9.67
C LEU A 395 -4.91 -9.42 -10.71
N ASP A 396 -5.13 -9.13 -11.99
CA ASP A 396 -4.54 -9.89 -13.10
C ASP A 396 -3.00 -9.80 -13.12
N ALA A 397 -2.46 -8.60 -12.84
CA ALA A 397 -1.02 -8.38 -12.68
C ALA A 397 -0.45 -9.15 -11.47
N SER A 398 -1.16 -9.13 -10.35
CA SER A 398 -0.78 -9.89 -9.14
C SER A 398 -0.82 -11.40 -9.39
N LYS A 399 -1.82 -11.87 -10.14
CA LYS A 399 -1.91 -13.26 -10.56
C LYS A 399 -0.74 -13.64 -11.49
N ALA A 400 -0.43 -12.77 -12.45
CA ALA A 400 0.71 -12.98 -13.33
C ALA A 400 2.05 -13.02 -12.58
N GLN A 401 2.20 -12.16 -11.55
CA GLN A 401 3.36 -12.20 -10.65
C GLN A 401 3.40 -13.50 -9.85
N LEU A 402 2.27 -13.95 -9.34
CA LEU A 402 2.17 -15.23 -8.63
C LEU A 402 2.53 -16.40 -9.53
N ASP A 403 2.02 -16.42 -10.76
CA ASP A 403 2.32 -17.45 -11.76
C ASP A 403 3.81 -17.41 -12.16
N ALA A 404 4.39 -16.21 -12.30
CA ALA A 404 5.81 -16.04 -12.57
C ALA A 404 6.67 -16.54 -11.37
N THR A 405 6.25 -16.22 -10.13
CA THR A 405 6.93 -16.69 -8.92
C THR A 405 6.82 -18.21 -8.78
N LYS A 406 5.66 -18.76 -9.10
CA LYS A 406 5.45 -20.21 -9.15
C LYS A 406 6.37 -20.87 -10.20
N SER A 407 6.46 -20.28 -11.39
CA SER A 407 7.35 -20.77 -12.46
C SER A 407 8.82 -20.67 -12.07
N GLN A 408 9.22 -19.62 -11.33
CA GLN A 408 10.57 -19.50 -10.75
C GLN A 408 10.82 -20.57 -9.70
N LEU A 409 9.83 -20.83 -8.84
CA LEU A 409 9.91 -21.86 -7.82
C LEU A 409 10.01 -23.27 -8.44
N ASP A 410 9.20 -23.53 -9.47
CA ASP A 410 9.28 -24.79 -10.25
C ASP A 410 10.63 -24.93 -10.94
N GLY A 411 11.18 -23.85 -11.51
CA GLY A 411 12.52 -23.79 -12.10
C GLY A 411 13.63 -24.06 -11.08
N LEU A 412 13.51 -23.49 -9.86
CA LEU A 412 14.43 -23.74 -8.77
C LEU A 412 14.33 -25.20 -8.26
N THR A 413 13.13 -25.75 -8.24
CA THR A 413 12.89 -27.14 -7.86
C THR A 413 13.50 -28.09 -8.87
N GLN A 414 13.31 -27.81 -10.18
CA GLN A 414 13.94 -28.57 -11.26
C GLN A 414 15.48 -28.40 -11.28
N GLY A 415 15.98 -27.19 -11.01
CA GLY A 415 17.41 -26.93 -10.88
C GLY A 415 18.04 -27.69 -9.72
N LYS A 416 17.32 -27.81 -8.61
CA LYS A 416 17.70 -28.60 -7.44
C LYS A 416 17.76 -30.09 -7.80
N GLU A 417 16.74 -30.62 -8.49
CA GLU A 417 16.74 -32.03 -8.95
C GLU A 417 17.87 -32.31 -9.93
N ALA A 418 18.14 -31.38 -10.85
CA ALA A 418 19.26 -31.50 -11.79
C ALA A 418 20.64 -31.48 -11.08
N LEU A 419 20.78 -30.64 -10.02
CA LEU A 419 21.96 -30.59 -9.19
C LEU A 419 22.14 -31.90 -8.37
N PHE A 420 21.06 -32.50 -7.86
CA PHE A 420 21.09 -33.76 -7.20
C PHE A 420 21.48 -34.91 -8.15
N GLN A 421 20.99 -34.90 -9.39
CA GLN A 421 21.37 -35.90 -10.39
C GLN A 421 22.81 -35.74 -10.90
N ALA A 422 23.36 -34.53 -10.84
CA ALA A 422 24.76 -34.25 -11.23
C ALA A 422 25.76 -34.56 -10.12
N ALA A 423 25.28 -34.74 -8.88
CA ALA A 423 26.11 -35.06 -7.68
C ALA A 423 26.04 -36.53 -7.29
N ALA A 424 25.22 -37.36 -7.98
CA ALA A 424 25.19 -38.82 -7.88
C ALA A 424 25.94 -39.46 -9.08
#